data_688bab3faf88d140ef20d70e0fc643de
#
_entry.id   688bab3faf88d140ef20d70e0fc643de
#
_cell.length_a   1.000
_cell.length_b   1.000
_cell.length_c   1.000
_cell.angle_alpha   90.00
_cell.angle_beta   90.00
_cell.angle_gamma   90.00
#
_symmetry.space_group_name_H-M   'P 1'
#
loop_
_entity.id
_entity.type
_entity.pdbx_description
1 polymer ?
#
loop_
_entity_poly.entity_id
_entity_poly.type
_entity_poly.pdbx_seq_one_letter_code
_entity_poly.pdbx_strand_id
1 'polypeptide(L)'
;MPSISYAITACNEHRELSLLLEVLRNNIRQEDEIVVQLDSNATEKVKTVARDYIEFPLNKDFASFKNNLSKHCTKDYIFQIDADEYPHTHLITNLADILEYNQTIDVFLVPRINTVSELTEQHIQKWGWRVDDKGWVNFPDYQWRIWRNKNSIKWINKVHERLDGFQEYSVLPQSEEYCLFHPKDIARQEKQNEFYNNI
;
A
#
# COMPACT_ATOMS: atom_id res chain seq x y z
N MET A 1 -0.25 -2.60 23.55
CA MET A 1 -0.67 -2.29 22.16
C MET A 1 0.31 -2.91 21.19
N PRO A 2 -0.11 -3.54 20.10
CA PRO A 2 0.79 -4.16 19.14
C PRO A 2 1.66 -3.12 18.43
N SER A 3 2.86 -3.51 18.06
CA SER A 3 3.81 -2.72 17.27
C SER A 3 3.62 -2.97 15.77
N ILE A 4 3.99 -2.00 14.91
CA ILE A 4 3.67 -2.00 13.49
C ILE A 4 4.92 -1.74 12.65
N SER A 5 5.17 -2.59 11.65
CA SER A 5 6.12 -2.33 10.57
C SER A 5 5.38 -1.69 9.40
N TYR A 6 5.65 -0.42 9.14
CA TYR A 6 5.20 0.26 7.92
C TYR A 6 6.15 -0.12 6.78
N ALA A 7 5.70 -1.06 5.95
CA ALA A 7 6.49 -1.72 4.92
C ALA A 7 6.21 -1.08 3.55
N ILE A 8 7.20 -0.46 2.93
CA ILE A 8 7.04 0.35 1.72
C ILE A 8 7.76 -0.29 0.55
N THR A 9 7.08 -0.38 -0.59
CA THR A 9 7.68 -0.76 -1.88
C THR A 9 7.78 0.44 -2.81
N ALA A 10 8.95 0.65 -3.46
CA ALA A 10 9.15 1.76 -4.40
C ALA A 10 10.12 1.39 -5.53
N CYS A 11 10.02 2.14 -6.65
CA CYS A 11 10.91 2.04 -7.81
C CYS A 11 11.28 3.43 -8.36
N ASN A 12 10.31 4.21 -8.80
CA ASN A 12 10.53 5.49 -9.48
C ASN A 12 9.81 6.68 -8.79
N GLU A 13 9.10 6.42 -7.71
CA GLU A 13 8.16 7.30 -7.00
C GLU A 13 8.88 8.20 -5.98
N HIS A 14 9.95 8.93 -6.38
CA HIS A 14 10.78 9.68 -5.42
C HIS A 14 10.04 10.81 -4.70
N ARG A 15 9.08 11.47 -5.36
CA ARG A 15 8.28 12.54 -4.76
C ARG A 15 7.24 11.98 -3.79
N GLU A 16 6.51 10.97 -4.25
CA GLU A 16 5.47 10.28 -3.51
C GLU A 16 6.08 9.59 -2.27
N LEU A 17 7.19 8.87 -2.45
CA LEU A 17 7.93 8.27 -1.34
C LEU A 17 8.39 9.32 -0.30
N SER A 18 8.86 10.49 -0.75
CA SER A 18 9.26 11.55 0.17
C SER A 18 8.10 12.03 1.04
N LEU A 19 6.92 12.25 0.42
CA LEU A 19 5.71 12.66 1.13
C LEU A 19 5.21 11.56 2.07
N LEU A 20 5.17 10.31 1.62
CA LEU A 20 4.78 9.18 2.45
C LEU A 20 5.68 9.03 3.68
N LEU A 21 7.00 9.10 3.50
CA LEU A 21 7.96 9.02 4.60
C LEU A 21 7.82 10.19 5.59
N GLU A 22 7.50 11.38 5.11
CA GLU A 22 7.23 12.54 5.96
C GLU A 22 5.97 12.32 6.80
N VAL A 23 4.87 11.89 6.17
CA VAL A 23 3.61 11.58 6.86
C VAL A 23 3.83 10.50 7.92
N LEU A 24 4.51 9.41 7.59
CA LEU A 24 4.76 8.33 8.55
C LEU A 24 5.64 8.79 9.71
N ARG A 25 6.78 9.42 9.45
CA ARG A 25 7.71 9.88 10.51
C ARG A 25 7.08 10.85 11.51
N ASN A 26 6.09 11.63 11.06
CA ASN A 26 5.38 12.58 11.92
C ASN A 26 4.25 11.96 12.74
N ASN A 27 3.81 10.73 12.43
CA ASN A 27 2.59 10.17 12.99
C ASN A 27 2.74 8.76 13.60
N ILE A 28 3.81 8.01 13.28
CA ILE A 28 4.06 6.69 13.87
C ILE A 28 4.58 6.81 15.30
N ARG A 29 4.41 5.75 16.09
CA ARG A 29 4.89 5.69 17.49
C ARG A 29 6.36 5.26 17.51
N GLN A 30 7.02 5.46 18.65
CA GLN A 30 8.43 5.12 18.84
C GLN A 30 8.69 3.60 18.72
N GLU A 31 7.74 2.78 19.12
CA GLU A 31 7.82 1.30 19.04
C GLU A 31 7.60 0.73 17.63
N ASP A 32 7.08 1.53 16.71
CA ASP A 32 6.86 1.16 15.31
C ASP A 32 8.15 1.29 14.50
N GLU A 33 8.15 0.80 13.26
CA GLU A 33 9.27 0.94 12.34
C GLU A 33 8.82 1.24 10.91
N ILE A 34 9.71 1.81 10.12
CA ILE A 34 9.55 1.96 8.66
C ILE A 34 10.59 1.09 7.99
N VAL A 35 10.15 0.20 7.10
CA VAL A 35 11.00 -0.67 6.29
C VAL A 35 10.76 -0.37 4.82
N VAL A 36 11.79 0.05 4.09
CA VAL A 36 11.68 0.40 2.67
C VAL A 36 12.39 -0.65 1.83
N GLN A 37 11.73 -1.14 0.78
CA GLN A 37 12.32 -1.99 -0.24
C GLN A 37 12.20 -1.32 -1.61
N LEU A 38 13.32 -1.28 -2.32
CA LEU A 38 13.41 -0.75 -3.67
C LEU A 38 13.55 -1.88 -4.68
N ASP A 39 12.91 -1.72 -5.85
CA ASP A 39 13.26 -2.54 -7.00
C ASP A 39 14.72 -2.30 -7.39
N SER A 40 15.42 -3.33 -7.86
CA SER A 40 16.82 -3.22 -8.33
C SER A 40 16.99 -2.22 -9.50
N ASN A 41 15.89 -1.89 -10.20
CA ASN A 41 15.85 -0.85 -11.23
C ASN A 41 15.47 0.54 -10.69
N ALA A 42 15.43 0.72 -9.37
CA ALA A 42 15.07 2.00 -8.75
C ALA A 42 16.04 3.11 -9.15
N THR A 43 15.50 4.30 -9.39
CA THR A 43 16.30 5.46 -9.77
C THR A 43 17.13 5.97 -8.59
N GLU A 44 18.27 6.63 -8.88
CA GLU A 44 19.13 7.24 -7.85
C GLU A 44 18.37 8.28 -7.00
N LYS A 45 17.38 8.94 -7.56
CA LYS A 45 16.52 9.88 -6.82
C LYS A 45 15.72 9.17 -5.73
N VAL A 46 15.14 7.99 -6.02
CA VAL A 46 14.40 7.19 -5.03
C VAL A 46 15.36 6.66 -3.96
N LYS A 47 16.51 6.16 -4.35
CA LYS A 47 17.57 5.69 -3.42
C LYS A 47 18.00 6.80 -2.45
N THR A 48 18.17 8.01 -2.95
CA THR A 48 18.51 9.19 -2.12
C THR A 48 17.41 9.53 -1.11
N VAL A 49 16.15 9.39 -1.49
CA VAL A 49 15.00 9.64 -0.59
C VAL A 49 14.86 8.55 0.46
N ALA A 50 14.99 7.30 0.06
CA ALA A 50 14.86 6.14 0.95
C ALA A 50 15.97 6.10 2.01
N ARG A 51 17.21 6.44 1.66
CA ARG A 51 18.45 6.45 2.47
C ARG A 51 18.86 5.06 2.95
N ASP A 52 18.03 4.44 3.81
CA ASP A 52 18.19 3.06 4.29
C ASP A 52 17.09 2.21 3.65
N TYR A 53 17.50 1.19 2.88
CA TYR A 53 16.57 0.37 2.11
C TYR A 53 17.13 -1.02 1.80
N ILE A 54 16.22 -1.93 1.51
CA ILE A 54 16.51 -3.26 0.98
C ILE A 54 16.39 -3.18 -0.54
N GLU A 55 17.31 -3.78 -1.26
CA GLU A 55 17.22 -3.91 -2.71
C GLU A 55 16.80 -5.34 -3.07
N PHE A 56 15.75 -5.47 -3.88
CA PHE A 56 15.29 -6.76 -4.37
C PHE A 56 14.65 -6.60 -5.76
N PRO A 57 14.91 -7.50 -6.73
CA PRO A 57 14.34 -7.38 -8.07
C PRO A 57 12.86 -7.76 -8.08
N LEU A 58 12.01 -6.93 -8.69
CA LEU A 58 10.58 -7.22 -8.87
C LEU A 58 10.34 -8.39 -9.82
N ASN A 59 11.06 -8.46 -10.93
CA ASN A 59 10.98 -9.55 -11.93
C ASN A 59 9.55 -9.93 -12.34
N LYS A 60 8.63 -8.98 -12.39
CA LYS A 60 7.19 -9.20 -12.66
C LYS A 60 6.50 -10.16 -11.65
N ASP A 61 7.04 -10.30 -10.46
CA ASP A 61 6.50 -11.14 -9.39
C ASP A 61 6.30 -10.30 -8.12
N PHE A 62 5.14 -9.66 -8.03
CA PHE A 62 4.78 -8.78 -6.92
C PHE A 62 4.66 -9.54 -5.59
N ALA A 63 4.21 -10.81 -5.62
CA ALA A 63 4.12 -11.61 -4.41
C ALA A 63 5.51 -11.90 -3.83
N SER A 64 6.47 -12.35 -4.65
CA SER A 64 7.85 -12.57 -4.21
C SER A 64 8.48 -11.27 -3.72
N PHE A 65 8.23 -10.15 -4.38
CA PHE A 65 8.72 -8.83 -4.02
C PHE A 65 8.22 -8.40 -2.63
N LYS A 66 6.90 -8.47 -2.38
CA LYS A 66 6.28 -8.14 -1.10
C LYS A 66 6.64 -9.13 0.01
N ASN A 67 6.76 -10.43 -0.31
CA ASN A 67 7.22 -11.44 0.64
C ASN A 67 8.68 -11.22 1.08
N ASN A 68 9.54 -10.74 0.18
CA ASN A 68 10.91 -10.39 0.58
C ASN A 68 10.90 -9.23 1.58
N LEU A 69 10.14 -8.16 1.33
CA LEU A 69 9.98 -7.05 2.25
C LEU A 69 9.48 -7.51 3.63
N SER A 70 8.45 -8.37 3.65
CA SER A 70 7.87 -8.90 4.89
C SER A 70 8.88 -9.61 5.79
N LYS A 71 9.91 -10.26 5.24
CA LYS A 71 10.97 -10.94 6.01
C LYS A 71 11.86 -9.99 6.82
N HIS A 72 11.88 -8.71 6.44
CA HIS A 72 12.65 -7.67 7.11
C HIS A 72 11.82 -6.88 8.13
N CYS A 73 10.53 -7.14 8.22
CA CYS A 73 9.63 -6.54 9.20
C CYS A 73 9.75 -7.27 10.53
N THR A 74 9.94 -6.52 11.62
CA THR A 74 10.22 -7.10 12.95
C THR A 74 9.09 -6.93 13.97
N LYS A 75 8.06 -6.15 13.65
CA LYS A 75 6.97 -5.81 14.55
C LYS A 75 5.83 -6.83 14.51
N ASP A 76 4.85 -6.69 15.41
CA ASP A 76 3.71 -7.61 15.56
C ASP A 76 2.79 -7.66 14.34
N TYR A 77 2.64 -6.53 13.66
CA TYR A 77 1.85 -6.39 12.43
C TYR A 77 2.67 -5.70 11.34
N ILE A 78 2.30 -6.00 10.11
CA ILE A 78 2.84 -5.33 8.92
C ILE A 78 1.71 -4.52 8.28
N PHE A 79 1.97 -3.25 8.01
CA PHE A 79 1.15 -2.40 7.16
C PHE A 79 1.92 -2.08 5.88
N GLN A 80 1.62 -2.80 4.79
CA GLN A 80 2.27 -2.60 3.50
C GLN A 80 1.59 -1.46 2.74
N ILE A 81 2.42 -0.55 2.21
CA ILE A 81 1.98 0.64 1.48
C ILE A 81 2.85 0.74 0.22
N ASP A 82 2.23 0.93 -0.93
CA ASP A 82 2.97 1.25 -2.16
C ASP A 82 3.38 2.73 -2.13
N ALA A 83 4.56 3.08 -2.65
CA ALA A 83 5.12 4.42 -2.50
C ALA A 83 4.25 5.56 -3.04
N ASP A 84 3.30 5.26 -3.93
CA ASP A 84 2.32 6.18 -4.49
C ASP A 84 0.98 6.24 -3.72
N GLU A 85 0.93 5.57 -2.57
CA GLU A 85 -0.20 5.62 -1.64
C GLU A 85 0.21 6.36 -0.36
N TYR A 86 -0.76 6.95 0.33
CA TYR A 86 -0.54 7.44 1.70
C TYR A 86 -1.78 7.23 2.55
N PRO A 87 -1.63 6.75 3.80
CA PRO A 87 -2.74 6.56 4.70
C PRO A 87 -3.19 7.90 5.29
N HIS A 88 -4.48 8.02 5.58
CA HIS A 88 -4.97 9.13 6.38
C HIS A 88 -4.30 9.12 7.75
N THR A 89 -3.97 10.29 8.30
CA THR A 89 -3.26 10.41 9.60
C THR A 89 -4.04 9.77 10.75
N HIS A 90 -5.37 9.84 10.73
CA HIS A 90 -6.21 9.17 11.71
C HIS A 90 -6.01 7.65 11.71
N LEU A 91 -5.90 7.02 10.52
CA LEU A 91 -5.61 5.59 10.44
C LEU A 91 -4.26 5.25 11.10
N ILE A 92 -3.21 6.04 10.82
CA ILE A 92 -1.87 5.80 11.41
C ILE A 92 -1.92 5.91 12.93
N THR A 93 -2.51 6.98 13.46
CA THR A 93 -2.51 7.29 14.90
C THR A 93 -3.39 6.36 15.72
N ASN A 94 -4.44 5.76 15.12
CA ASN A 94 -5.36 4.86 15.82
C ASN A 94 -5.18 3.38 15.46
N LEU A 95 -4.26 3.05 14.55
CA LEU A 95 -4.11 1.67 14.06
C LEU A 95 -3.79 0.69 15.19
N ALA A 96 -2.94 1.07 16.12
CA ALA A 96 -2.58 0.19 17.24
C ALA A 96 -3.77 -0.17 18.12
N ASP A 97 -4.68 0.80 18.38
CA ASP A 97 -5.90 0.56 19.14
C ASP A 97 -6.87 -0.34 18.35
N ILE A 98 -7.02 -0.09 17.04
CA ILE A 98 -7.84 -0.94 16.17
C ILE A 98 -7.35 -2.40 16.25
N LEU A 99 -6.04 -2.64 16.15
CA LEU A 99 -5.45 -3.96 16.20
C LEU A 99 -5.57 -4.60 17.60
N GLU A 100 -5.44 -3.82 18.67
CA GLU A 100 -5.62 -4.29 20.05
C GLU A 100 -7.05 -4.74 20.33
N TYR A 101 -8.05 -3.99 19.86
CA TYR A 101 -9.47 -4.36 20.04
C TYR A 101 -9.95 -5.51 19.14
N ASN A 102 -9.16 -5.89 18.13
CA ASN A 102 -9.52 -6.90 17.14
C ASN A 102 -8.51 -8.06 17.10
N GLN A 103 -8.10 -8.56 18.25
CA GLN A 103 -7.04 -9.56 18.38
C GLN A 103 -7.32 -10.93 17.71
N THR A 104 -8.55 -11.22 17.33
CA THR A 104 -8.90 -12.45 16.60
C THR A 104 -8.69 -12.33 15.11
N ILE A 105 -8.57 -11.11 14.58
CA ILE A 105 -8.42 -10.84 13.15
C ILE A 105 -6.94 -10.89 12.76
N ASP A 106 -6.63 -11.68 11.77
CA ASP A 106 -5.27 -11.83 11.23
C ASP A 106 -4.95 -10.79 10.15
N VAL A 107 -5.95 -10.42 9.33
CA VAL A 107 -5.77 -9.54 8.15
C VAL A 107 -6.87 -8.48 8.10
N PHE A 108 -6.50 -7.24 7.77
CA PHE A 108 -7.44 -6.16 7.50
C PHE A 108 -7.27 -5.65 6.08
N LEU A 109 -8.40 -5.57 5.36
CA LEU A 109 -8.44 -4.88 4.08
C LEU A 109 -8.71 -3.40 4.33
N VAL A 110 -7.91 -2.56 3.69
CA VAL A 110 -7.99 -1.11 3.82
C VAL A 110 -8.68 -0.55 2.58
N PRO A 111 -9.74 0.28 2.73
CA PRO A 111 -10.36 0.94 1.59
C PRO A 111 -9.41 1.96 1.00
N ARG A 112 -9.33 2.02 -0.33
CA ARG A 112 -8.47 2.94 -1.07
C ARG A 112 -9.30 3.92 -1.89
N ILE A 113 -8.96 5.19 -1.78
CA ILE A 113 -9.52 6.29 -2.56
C ILE A 113 -8.60 6.53 -3.73
N ASN A 114 -9.04 6.12 -4.92
CA ASN A 114 -8.33 6.42 -6.17
C ASN A 114 -8.87 7.72 -6.74
N THR A 115 -7.98 8.66 -7.05
CA THR A 115 -8.31 9.87 -7.80
C THR A 115 -7.40 9.98 -9.01
N VAL A 116 -7.94 10.44 -10.14
CA VAL A 116 -7.18 10.60 -11.38
C VAL A 116 -7.41 12.02 -11.90
N SER A 117 -6.36 12.83 -11.90
CA SER A 117 -6.44 14.17 -12.51
C SER A 117 -6.57 14.05 -14.03
N GLU A 118 -7.25 15.03 -14.63
CA GLU A 118 -7.49 15.09 -16.08
C GLU A 118 -8.35 13.93 -16.62
N LEU A 119 -9.06 13.22 -15.74
CA LEU A 119 -10.00 12.16 -16.12
C LEU A 119 -11.18 12.75 -16.91
N THR A 120 -11.48 12.17 -18.08
CA THR A 120 -12.60 12.57 -18.92
C THR A 120 -13.69 11.50 -18.96
N GLU A 121 -14.90 11.87 -19.37
CA GLU A 121 -16.00 10.92 -19.57
C GLU A 121 -15.64 9.81 -20.57
N GLN A 122 -14.82 10.12 -21.59
CA GLN A 122 -14.35 9.12 -22.55
C GLN A 122 -13.46 8.07 -21.87
N HIS A 123 -12.59 8.46 -20.94
CA HIS A 123 -11.78 7.53 -20.15
C HIS A 123 -12.66 6.66 -19.26
N ILE A 124 -13.64 7.25 -18.57
CA ILE A 124 -14.57 6.54 -17.67
C ILE A 124 -15.33 5.46 -18.45
N GLN A 125 -15.88 5.81 -19.63
CA GLN A 125 -16.60 4.88 -20.48
C GLN A 125 -15.67 3.77 -21.03
N LYS A 126 -14.48 4.15 -21.52
CA LYS A 126 -13.48 3.20 -22.08
C LYS A 126 -13.05 2.14 -21.08
N TRP A 127 -12.89 2.51 -19.79
CA TRP A 127 -12.41 1.62 -18.75
C TRP A 127 -13.53 1.03 -17.88
N GLY A 128 -14.79 1.42 -18.11
CA GLY A 128 -15.95 0.94 -17.35
C GLY A 128 -15.92 1.35 -15.89
N TRP A 129 -15.35 2.52 -15.58
CA TRP A 129 -15.21 2.99 -14.22
C TRP A 129 -16.47 3.67 -13.69
N ARG A 130 -16.61 3.64 -12.37
CA ARG A 130 -17.59 4.45 -11.64
C ARG A 130 -16.82 5.55 -10.92
N VAL A 131 -17.33 6.78 -11.01
CA VAL A 131 -16.77 7.94 -10.31
C VAL A 131 -17.90 8.55 -9.51
N ASP A 132 -17.68 8.77 -8.22
CA ASP A 132 -18.65 9.39 -7.34
C ASP A 132 -18.57 10.93 -7.35
N ASP A 133 -19.45 11.58 -6.55
CA ASP A 133 -19.53 13.04 -6.46
C ASP A 133 -18.25 13.69 -5.89
N LYS A 134 -17.39 12.91 -5.22
CA LYS A 134 -16.09 13.35 -4.72
C LYS A 134 -14.95 13.14 -5.70
N GLY A 135 -15.25 12.57 -6.88
CA GLY A 135 -14.25 12.21 -7.87
C GLY A 135 -13.48 10.92 -7.55
N TRP A 136 -14.00 10.08 -6.65
CA TRP A 136 -13.37 8.82 -6.28
C TRP A 136 -13.72 7.73 -7.29
N VAL A 137 -12.67 7.07 -7.80
CA VAL A 137 -12.81 6.04 -8.83
C VAL A 137 -13.00 4.66 -8.18
N ASN A 138 -14.11 3.99 -8.53
CA ASN A 138 -14.45 2.63 -8.09
C ASN A 138 -14.42 2.42 -6.57
N PHE A 139 -14.70 3.44 -5.80
CA PHE A 139 -14.72 3.33 -4.33
C PHE A 139 -15.90 2.46 -3.82
N PRO A 140 -15.69 1.63 -2.76
CA PRO A 140 -14.42 1.34 -2.11
C PRO A 140 -13.59 0.33 -2.91
N ASP A 141 -12.29 0.58 -2.97
CA ASP A 141 -11.30 -0.33 -3.57
C ASP A 141 -10.50 -0.97 -2.44
N TYR A 142 -10.99 -2.09 -1.90
CA TYR A 142 -10.38 -2.75 -0.75
C TYR A 142 -9.07 -3.45 -1.12
N GLN A 143 -8.00 -3.08 -0.38
CA GLN A 143 -6.66 -3.60 -0.57
C GLN A 143 -6.22 -4.45 0.63
N TRP A 144 -5.56 -5.58 0.37
CA TRP A 144 -4.86 -6.37 1.37
C TRP A 144 -3.66 -5.56 1.87
N ARG A 145 -3.71 -4.98 3.07
CA ARG A 145 -2.66 -4.04 3.49
C ARG A 145 -2.13 -4.27 4.89
N ILE A 146 -2.91 -4.78 5.82
CA ILE A 146 -2.49 -4.93 7.21
C ILE A 146 -2.68 -6.39 7.62
N TRP A 147 -1.64 -6.98 8.19
CA TRP A 147 -1.71 -8.36 8.68
C TRP A 147 -0.77 -8.63 9.84
N ARG A 148 -1.08 -9.68 10.65
CA ARG A 148 -0.17 -10.19 11.68
C ARG A 148 1.11 -10.69 11.06
N ASN A 149 2.25 -10.33 11.64
CA ASN A 149 3.55 -10.79 11.19
C ASN A 149 3.78 -12.27 11.58
N LYS A 150 3.08 -13.17 10.89
CA LYS A 150 3.18 -14.62 11.03
C LYS A 150 3.76 -15.23 9.77
N ASN A 151 4.68 -16.19 9.92
CA ASN A 151 5.29 -16.89 8.78
C ASN A 151 4.30 -17.62 7.87
N SER A 152 3.10 -17.96 8.37
CA SER A 152 2.04 -18.59 7.58
C SER A 152 1.37 -17.63 6.61
N ILE A 153 1.31 -16.32 6.93
CA ILE A 153 0.62 -15.32 6.11
C ILE A 153 1.60 -14.81 5.06
N LYS A 154 1.26 -15.01 3.79
CA LYS A 154 2.14 -14.66 2.65
C LYS A 154 1.35 -14.13 1.48
N TRP A 155 2.00 -13.30 0.70
CA TRP A 155 1.52 -12.89 -0.62
C TRP A 155 1.62 -14.05 -1.59
N ILE A 156 0.56 -14.28 -2.35
CA ILE A 156 0.46 -15.26 -3.45
C ILE A 156 0.03 -14.57 -4.73
N ASN A 157 0.27 -15.22 -5.86
CA ASN A 157 0.07 -14.75 -7.23
C ASN A 157 1.09 -13.68 -7.66
N LYS A 158 1.67 -13.87 -8.83
CA LYS A 158 2.65 -12.92 -9.38
C LYS A 158 2.05 -11.55 -9.67
N VAL A 159 0.81 -11.55 -10.16
CA VAL A 159 0.00 -10.37 -10.47
C VAL A 159 -1.36 -10.53 -9.82
N HIS A 160 -2.03 -9.44 -9.47
CA HIS A 160 -3.25 -9.46 -8.65
C HIS A 160 -3.04 -10.23 -7.35
N GLU A 161 -1.92 -9.93 -6.71
CA GLU A 161 -1.48 -10.57 -5.50
C GLU A 161 -2.44 -10.35 -4.34
N ARG A 162 -2.58 -11.37 -3.52
CA ARG A 162 -3.39 -11.34 -2.31
C ARG A 162 -2.68 -12.05 -1.17
N LEU A 163 -3.06 -11.76 0.05
CA LEU A 163 -2.60 -12.52 1.22
C LEU A 163 -3.32 -13.87 1.31
N ASP A 164 -2.60 -14.86 1.79
CA ASP A 164 -3.09 -16.21 2.07
C ASP A 164 -2.44 -16.75 3.36
N GLY A 165 -2.98 -17.87 3.91
CA GLY A 165 -2.47 -18.49 5.13
C GLY A 165 -2.91 -17.85 6.44
N PHE A 166 -3.95 -17.02 6.41
CA PHE A 166 -4.64 -16.45 7.57
C PHE A 166 -5.93 -17.22 7.89
N GLN A 167 -6.47 -17.03 9.08
CA GLN A 167 -7.73 -17.64 9.51
C GLN A 167 -8.91 -16.68 9.37
N GLU A 168 -8.77 -15.47 9.92
CA GLU A 168 -9.86 -14.47 9.95
C GLU A 168 -9.39 -13.16 9.34
N TYR A 169 -10.27 -12.53 8.57
CA TYR A 169 -10.04 -11.19 8.05
C TYR A 169 -11.22 -10.26 8.32
N SER A 170 -10.96 -8.98 8.30
CA SER A 170 -11.96 -7.93 8.39
C SER A 170 -11.66 -6.82 7.39
N VAL A 171 -12.61 -5.91 7.23
CA VAL A 171 -12.45 -4.70 6.41
C VAL A 171 -12.52 -3.47 7.30
N LEU A 172 -11.70 -2.48 7.04
CA LEU A 172 -11.83 -1.19 7.72
C LEU A 172 -13.05 -0.42 7.20
N PRO A 173 -13.61 0.50 8.00
CA PRO A 173 -14.76 1.32 7.59
C PRO A 173 -14.51 2.09 6.28
N GLN A 174 -15.59 2.34 5.52
CA GLN A 174 -15.52 3.10 4.25
C GLN A 174 -15.44 4.62 4.44
N SER A 175 -15.22 5.10 5.65
CA SER A 175 -15.03 6.53 5.89
C SER A 175 -13.59 6.95 5.59
N GLU A 176 -13.42 8.18 5.14
CA GLU A 176 -12.17 8.71 4.59
C GLU A 176 -10.99 8.58 5.55
N GLU A 177 -11.23 8.75 6.85
CA GLU A 177 -10.22 8.65 7.90
C GLU A 177 -9.60 7.26 8.05
N TYR A 178 -10.18 6.21 7.48
CA TYR A 178 -9.64 4.83 7.46
C TYR A 178 -9.07 4.43 6.10
N CYS A 179 -8.95 5.36 5.15
CA CYS A 179 -8.56 5.07 3.79
C CYS A 179 -7.07 5.28 3.52
N LEU A 180 -6.61 4.61 2.47
CA LEU A 180 -5.42 4.97 1.70
C LEU A 180 -5.82 5.93 0.58
N PHE A 181 -5.05 6.97 0.37
CA PHE A 181 -5.17 7.85 -0.80
C PHE A 181 -4.19 7.42 -1.88
N HIS A 182 -4.66 7.39 -3.11
CA HIS A 182 -3.88 6.98 -4.28
C HIS A 182 -4.16 7.93 -5.45
N PRO A 183 -3.60 9.13 -5.42
CA PRO A 183 -3.75 10.11 -6.49
C PRO A 183 -2.86 9.75 -7.68
N LYS A 184 -3.40 9.85 -8.88
CA LYS A 184 -2.67 9.67 -10.15
C LYS A 184 -3.00 10.78 -11.11
N ASP A 185 -2.17 10.96 -12.11
CA ASP A 185 -2.52 11.65 -13.35
C ASP A 185 -2.91 10.63 -14.44
N ILE A 186 -3.56 11.14 -15.50
CA ILE A 186 -4.06 10.30 -16.59
C ILE A 186 -2.92 9.58 -17.32
N ALA A 187 -1.78 10.22 -17.52
CA ALA A 187 -0.65 9.64 -18.25
C ALA A 187 -0.07 8.44 -17.49
N ARG A 188 0.03 8.55 -16.14
CA ARG A 188 0.46 7.46 -15.29
C ARG A 188 -0.53 6.29 -15.33
N GLN A 189 -1.83 6.58 -15.32
CA GLN A 189 -2.86 5.56 -15.38
C GLN A 189 -2.85 4.81 -16.73
N GLU A 190 -2.70 5.52 -17.84
CA GLU A 190 -2.58 4.91 -19.17
C GLU A 190 -1.36 3.98 -19.25
N LYS A 191 -0.20 4.44 -18.78
CA LYS A 191 1.02 3.64 -18.74
C LYS A 191 0.87 2.39 -17.87
N GLN A 192 0.16 2.49 -16.76
CA GLN A 192 -0.12 1.35 -15.89
C GLN A 192 -1.03 0.33 -16.61
N ASN A 193 -2.09 0.78 -17.29
CA ASN A 193 -2.97 -0.09 -18.06
C ASN A 193 -2.21 -0.82 -19.17
N GLU A 194 -1.31 -0.14 -19.88
CA GLU A 194 -0.43 -0.76 -20.89
C GLU A 194 0.48 -1.83 -20.28
N PHE A 195 1.06 -1.56 -19.10
CA PHE A 195 1.89 -2.52 -18.40
C PHE A 195 1.14 -3.80 -18.06
N TYR A 196 -0.07 -3.70 -17.49
CA TYR A 196 -0.89 -4.86 -17.14
C TYR A 196 -1.39 -5.65 -18.36
N ASN A 197 -1.60 -5.01 -19.50
CA ASN A 197 -1.96 -5.70 -20.74
C ASN A 197 -0.81 -6.52 -21.33
N ASN A 198 0.44 -6.33 -20.86
CA ASN A 198 1.66 -6.99 -21.37
C ASN A 198 2.27 -8.02 -20.39
N ILE A 199 1.56 -8.35 -19.30
CA ILE A 199 1.95 -9.38 -18.34
C ILE A 199 1.05 -10.60 -18.51
#